data_47cb12f60f9b72d816b67be0e6d6d096
#
_entry.id   47cb12f60f9b72d816b67be0e6d6d096
#
_cell.length_a   1.000
_cell.length_b   1.000
_cell.length_c   1.000
_cell.angle_alpha   90.00
_cell.angle_beta   90.00
_cell.angle_gamma   90.00
#
_symmetry.space_group_name_H-M   'P 1'
#
loop_
_entity.id
_entity.type
_entity.pdbx_description
1 polymer ?
#
loop_
_entity_poly.entity_id
_entity_poly.type
_entity_poly.pdbx_seq_one_letter_code
_entity_poly.pdbx_strand_id
1 'polypeptide(L)'
;MQLAMIGLGRMGGNMAKRIAAAGHEVVGYDRSPESDRTVASLEEMVAALTAPRIVWVMVPAGEATDSTINELAELLEPGDMIIDGGNSRYTDDARHAAELEPRGIHFMDCG
;
A
#
# COMPACT_ATOMS: atom_id res chain seq x y z
N MET A 1 -8.76 5.32 12.70
CA MET A 1 -8.62 4.54 11.47
C MET A 1 -7.22 3.97 11.38
N GLN A 2 -7.06 2.77 10.86
CA GLN A 2 -5.77 2.13 10.69
C GLN A 2 -5.51 1.91 9.21
N LEU A 3 -4.29 2.20 8.74
CA LEU A 3 -3.90 1.93 7.37
C LEU A 3 -2.40 1.69 7.27
N ALA A 4 -1.97 1.11 6.16
CA ALA A 4 -0.56 0.94 5.87
C ALA A 4 -0.13 1.89 4.75
N MET A 5 1.10 2.35 4.83
CA MET A 5 1.74 3.18 3.81
C MET A 5 2.98 2.45 3.31
N ILE A 6 3.01 2.13 2.02
CA ILE A 6 4.18 1.53 1.38
C ILE A 6 4.88 2.60 0.56
N GLY A 7 6.18 2.74 0.76
CA GLY A 7 6.97 3.80 0.14
C GLY A 7 7.02 5.02 1.03
N LEU A 8 8.08 5.14 1.82
CA LEU A 8 8.24 6.21 2.81
C LEU A 8 9.24 7.27 2.33
N GLY A 9 9.30 7.49 1.02
CA GLY A 9 10.05 8.59 0.45
C GLY A 9 9.42 9.93 0.83
N ARG A 10 9.82 10.98 0.13
CA ARG A 10 9.39 12.33 0.51
C ARG A 10 7.87 12.49 0.65
N MET A 11 7.12 12.06 -0.35
CA MET A 11 5.66 12.21 -0.33
C MET A 11 5.00 11.21 0.61
N GLY A 12 5.34 9.94 0.49
CA GLY A 12 4.74 8.90 1.33
C GLY A 12 5.05 9.09 2.81
N GLY A 13 6.28 9.44 3.13
CA GLY A 13 6.68 9.71 4.50
C GLY A 13 5.95 10.91 5.10
N ASN A 14 5.79 11.98 4.32
CA ASN A 14 5.05 13.16 4.77
C ASN A 14 3.56 12.86 4.96
N MET A 15 2.97 12.09 4.06
CA MET A 15 1.58 11.68 4.19
C MET A 15 1.37 10.82 5.44
N ALA A 16 2.27 9.87 5.68
CA ALA A 16 2.19 9.01 6.86
C ALA A 16 2.23 9.83 8.15
N LYS A 17 3.12 10.83 8.22
CA LYS A 17 3.22 11.71 9.37
C LYS A 17 1.96 12.54 9.57
N ARG A 18 1.38 13.07 8.51
CA ARG A 18 0.15 13.86 8.59
C ARG A 18 -1.03 13.03 9.05
N ILE A 19 -1.16 11.82 8.52
CA ILE A 19 -2.24 10.92 8.89
C ILE A 19 -2.12 10.50 10.35
N ALA A 20 -0.91 10.17 10.79
CA ALA A 20 -0.66 9.82 12.18
C ALA A 20 -0.94 11.00 13.12
N ALA A 21 -0.57 12.21 12.71
CA ALA A 21 -0.82 13.41 13.51
C ALA A 21 -2.32 13.71 13.65
N ALA A 22 -3.13 13.26 12.70
CA ALA A 22 -4.59 13.40 12.77
C ALA A 22 -5.27 12.35 13.68
N GLY A 23 -4.49 11.48 14.31
CA GLY A 23 -5.01 10.50 15.26
C GLY A 23 -5.22 9.11 14.69
N HIS A 24 -4.76 8.85 13.46
CA HIS A 24 -4.87 7.54 12.83
C HIS A 24 -3.62 6.71 13.07
N GLU A 25 -3.77 5.38 13.08
CA GLU A 25 -2.64 4.48 13.19
C GLU A 25 -2.09 4.19 11.78
N VAL A 26 -0.80 4.42 11.58
CA VAL A 26 -0.14 4.19 10.30
C VAL A 26 0.97 3.16 10.48
N VAL A 27 0.87 2.06 9.73
CA VAL A 27 1.92 1.06 9.65
C VAL A 27 2.72 1.36 8.40
N GLY A 28 3.98 1.74 8.55
CA GLY A 28 4.83 2.16 7.44
C GLY A 28 5.83 1.10 7.02
N TYR A 29 5.94 0.87 5.71
CA TYR A 29 6.93 -0.02 5.14
C TYR A 29 7.64 0.64 3.98
N ASP A 30 8.96 0.40 3.88
CA ASP A 30 9.79 0.82 2.77
C ASP A 30 10.89 -0.22 2.60
N ARG A 31 11.40 -0.38 1.39
CA ARG A 31 12.51 -1.29 1.10
C ARG A 31 13.77 -0.90 1.85
N SER A 32 13.98 0.40 2.04
CA SER A 32 15.19 0.91 2.70
C SER A 32 15.10 0.71 4.21
N PRO A 33 16.08 0.02 4.81
CA PRO A 33 16.12 -0.10 6.27
C PRO A 33 16.43 1.23 6.97
N GLU A 34 16.88 2.23 6.21
CA GLU A 34 17.19 3.56 6.74
C GLU A 34 15.96 4.48 6.76
N SER A 35 14.84 4.04 6.18
CA SER A 35 13.60 4.81 6.20
C SER A 35 12.93 4.76 7.57
N ASP A 36 11.89 5.57 7.76
CA ASP A 36 11.09 5.61 8.98
C ASP A 36 10.06 4.46 9.03
N ARG A 37 10.39 3.31 8.47
CA ARG A 37 9.49 2.17 8.46
C ARG A 37 9.26 1.64 9.88
N THR A 38 8.04 1.19 10.14
CA THR A 38 7.67 0.60 11.43
C THR A 38 7.70 -0.92 11.41
N VAL A 39 7.74 -1.52 10.24
CA VAL A 39 7.84 -2.97 10.05
C VAL A 39 8.93 -3.28 9.02
N ALA A 40 9.48 -4.49 9.07
CA ALA A 40 10.61 -4.87 8.24
C ALA A 40 10.22 -5.63 6.96
N SER A 41 8.96 -6.02 6.82
CA SER A 41 8.50 -6.78 5.66
C SER A 41 7.02 -6.51 5.39
N LEU A 42 6.57 -6.87 4.17
CA LEU A 42 5.16 -6.78 3.82
C LEU A 42 4.32 -7.75 4.65
N GLU A 43 4.86 -8.93 4.96
CA GLU A 43 4.17 -9.90 5.81
C GLU A 43 3.91 -9.33 7.21
N GLU A 44 4.90 -8.68 7.80
CA GLU A 44 4.74 -8.02 9.10
C GLU A 44 3.71 -6.90 9.02
N MET A 45 3.73 -6.15 7.91
CA MET A 45 2.78 -5.06 7.70
C MET A 45 1.34 -5.56 7.68
N VAL A 46 1.08 -6.60 6.91
CA VAL A 46 -0.26 -7.19 6.81
C VAL A 46 -0.70 -7.76 8.15
N ALA A 47 0.21 -8.43 8.86
CA ALA A 47 -0.08 -9.00 10.17
C ALA A 47 -0.40 -7.93 11.22
N ALA A 48 0.17 -6.73 11.08
CA ALA A 48 -0.07 -5.62 12.00
C ALA A 48 -1.41 -4.93 11.77
N LEU A 49 -2.04 -5.16 10.62
CA LEU A 49 -3.31 -4.53 10.27
C LEU A 49 -4.49 -5.42 10.66
N THR A 50 -5.60 -4.79 11.03
CA THR A 50 -6.87 -5.47 11.30
C THR A 50 -7.73 -5.42 10.04
N ALA A 51 -8.31 -6.56 9.66
CA ALA A 51 -9.19 -6.61 8.48
C ALA A 51 -10.50 -5.84 8.72
N PRO A 52 -11.07 -5.17 7.73
CA PRO A 52 -10.56 -5.03 6.37
C PRO A 52 -9.36 -4.08 6.33
N ARG A 53 -8.31 -4.53 5.69
CA ARG A 53 -7.04 -3.80 5.64
C ARG A 53 -7.03 -2.79 4.52
N ILE A 54 -6.42 -1.62 4.76
CA ILE A 54 -6.24 -0.57 3.76
C ILE A 54 -4.74 -0.35 3.58
N VAL A 55 -4.26 -0.48 2.35
CA VAL A 55 -2.85 -0.32 2.02
C VAL A 55 -2.70 0.75 0.96
N TRP A 56 -1.99 1.82 1.29
CA TRP A 56 -1.70 2.91 0.36
C TRP A 56 -0.29 2.72 -0.22
N VAL A 57 -0.19 2.63 -1.55
CA VAL A 57 1.07 2.36 -2.24
C VAL A 57 1.60 3.65 -2.87
N MET A 58 2.79 4.07 -2.46
CA MET A 58 3.46 5.30 -2.92
C MET A 58 4.85 4.99 -3.49
N VAL A 59 5.01 3.87 -4.18
CA VAL A 59 6.28 3.51 -4.81
C VAL A 59 6.33 4.02 -6.26
N PRO A 60 7.54 4.10 -6.85
CA PRO A 60 7.65 4.51 -8.27
C PRO A 60 6.83 3.61 -9.18
N ALA A 61 6.26 4.21 -10.24
CA ALA A 61 5.49 3.48 -11.24
C ALA A 61 6.34 2.41 -11.95
N GLY A 62 5.68 1.44 -12.56
CA GLY A 62 6.33 0.37 -13.31
C GLY A 62 6.55 -0.87 -12.47
N GLU A 63 7.74 -1.49 -12.59
CA GLU A 63 8.04 -2.77 -11.94
C GLU A 63 7.90 -2.73 -10.42
N ALA A 64 8.28 -1.62 -9.78
CA ALA A 64 8.18 -1.50 -8.33
C ALA A 64 6.73 -1.58 -7.87
N THR A 65 5.82 -0.91 -8.58
CA THR A 65 4.39 -0.95 -8.28
C THR A 65 3.82 -2.33 -8.58
N ASP A 66 4.14 -2.91 -9.74
CA ASP A 66 3.67 -4.24 -10.12
C ASP A 66 4.09 -5.29 -9.10
N SER A 67 5.35 -5.30 -8.74
CA SER A 67 5.93 -6.25 -7.78
C SER A 67 5.24 -6.12 -6.42
N THR A 68 5.04 -4.91 -5.96
CA THR A 68 4.40 -4.64 -4.68
C THR A 68 2.95 -5.12 -4.67
N ILE A 69 2.19 -4.80 -5.71
CA ILE A 69 0.79 -5.20 -5.81
C ILE A 69 0.66 -6.72 -5.91
N ASN A 70 1.55 -7.37 -6.66
CA ASN A 70 1.54 -8.83 -6.77
C ASN A 70 1.81 -9.51 -5.42
N GLU A 71 2.76 -9.00 -4.64
CA GLU A 71 3.03 -9.52 -3.31
C GLU A 71 1.84 -9.29 -2.37
N LEU A 72 1.23 -8.11 -2.42
CA LEU A 72 0.05 -7.81 -1.61
C LEU A 72 -1.12 -8.71 -1.95
N ALA A 73 -1.30 -9.03 -3.22
CA ALA A 73 -2.37 -9.91 -3.66
C ALA A 73 -2.29 -11.31 -3.02
N GLU A 74 -1.06 -11.77 -2.72
CA GLU A 74 -0.85 -13.06 -2.05
C GLU A 74 -1.07 -12.97 -0.54
N LEU A 75 -0.92 -11.78 0.05
CA LEU A 75 -0.99 -11.59 1.50
C LEU A 75 -2.34 -11.08 1.99
N LEU A 76 -3.04 -10.30 1.17
CA LEU A 76 -4.32 -9.72 1.54
C LEU A 76 -5.48 -10.71 1.35
N GLU A 77 -6.57 -10.41 2.02
CA GLU A 77 -7.78 -11.24 1.99
C GLU A 77 -8.93 -10.51 1.30
N PRO A 78 -10.00 -11.24 0.90
CA PRO A 78 -11.20 -10.60 0.38
C PRO A 78 -11.72 -9.52 1.34
N GLY A 79 -12.09 -8.37 0.79
CA GLY A 79 -12.52 -7.22 1.58
C GLY A 79 -11.45 -6.20 1.85
N ASP A 80 -10.17 -6.57 1.69
CA ASP A 80 -9.07 -5.63 1.85
C ASP A 80 -8.99 -4.69 0.64
N MET A 81 -8.31 -3.56 0.79
CA MET A 81 -8.22 -2.54 -0.25
C MET A 81 -6.77 -2.10 -0.49
N ILE A 82 -6.42 -1.93 -1.77
CA ILE A 82 -5.16 -1.31 -2.18
C ILE A 82 -5.49 0.02 -2.84
N ILE A 83 -4.79 1.08 -2.42
CA ILE A 83 -4.89 2.41 -3.05
C ILE A 83 -3.54 2.71 -3.68
N ASP A 84 -3.52 2.93 -5.00
CA ASP A 84 -2.32 3.33 -5.72
C ASP A 84 -2.27 4.86 -5.77
N GLY A 85 -1.42 5.45 -4.96
CA GLY A 85 -1.21 6.89 -4.90
C GLY A 85 0.02 7.37 -5.67
N GLY A 86 0.71 6.45 -6.37
CA GLY A 86 1.84 6.78 -7.21
C GLY A 86 1.41 7.28 -8.58
N ASN A 87 2.38 7.53 -9.45
CA ASN A 87 2.14 7.99 -10.82
C ASN A 87 2.04 6.83 -11.81
N SER A 88 1.19 5.85 -11.51
CA SER A 88 0.99 4.71 -12.40
C SER A 88 0.23 5.11 -13.65
N ARG A 89 0.46 4.37 -14.73
CA ARG A 89 -0.28 4.59 -15.97
C ARG A 89 -1.71 4.09 -15.82
N TYR A 90 -2.63 4.75 -16.46
CA TYR A 90 -4.04 4.36 -16.47
C TYR A 90 -4.22 2.88 -16.87
N THR A 91 -3.48 2.41 -17.89
CA THR A 91 -3.58 1.03 -18.35
C THR A 91 -3.08 0.03 -17.30
N ASP A 92 -2.06 0.40 -16.52
CA ASP A 92 -1.53 -0.44 -15.46
C ASP A 92 -2.54 -0.55 -14.31
N ASP A 93 -3.19 0.56 -13.96
CA ASP A 93 -4.21 0.56 -12.91
C ASP A 93 -5.41 -0.31 -13.28
N ALA A 94 -5.86 -0.24 -14.54
CA ALA A 94 -6.95 -1.09 -15.02
C ALA A 94 -6.58 -2.57 -14.97
N ARG A 95 -5.33 -2.91 -15.30
CA ARG A 95 -4.84 -4.29 -15.23
C ARG A 95 -4.80 -4.79 -13.79
N HIS A 96 -4.28 -3.97 -12.87
CA HIS A 96 -4.23 -4.33 -11.47
C HIS A 96 -5.63 -4.57 -10.89
N ALA A 97 -6.57 -3.69 -11.19
CA ALA A 97 -7.95 -3.84 -10.74
C ALA A 97 -8.56 -5.16 -11.24
N ALA A 98 -8.32 -5.50 -12.51
CA ALA A 98 -8.83 -6.73 -13.09
C ALA A 98 -8.22 -7.98 -12.46
N GLU A 99 -6.94 -7.92 -12.06
CA GLU A 99 -6.27 -9.05 -11.42
C GLU A 99 -6.73 -9.24 -9.97
N LEU A 100 -7.07 -8.16 -9.27
CA LEU A 100 -7.46 -8.20 -7.87
C LEU A 100 -8.93 -8.51 -7.64
N GLU A 101 -9.79 -8.16 -8.58
CA GLU A 101 -11.23 -8.36 -8.47
C GLU A 101 -11.61 -9.82 -8.16
N PRO A 102 -11.08 -10.82 -8.88
CA PRO A 102 -11.42 -12.23 -8.57
C PRO A 102 -10.98 -12.67 -7.18
N ARG A 103 -10.03 -11.98 -6.57
CA ARG A 103 -9.56 -12.27 -5.21
C ARG A 103 -10.36 -11.53 -4.15
N GLY A 104 -11.34 -10.72 -4.55
CA GLY A 104 -12.16 -9.93 -3.63
C GLY A 104 -11.44 -8.73 -3.03
N ILE A 105 -10.28 -8.36 -3.57
CA ILE A 105 -9.50 -7.21 -3.11
C ILE A 105 -9.90 -5.97 -3.92
N HIS A 106 -10.25 -4.90 -3.22
CA HIS A 106 -10.62 -3.64 -3.86
C HIS A 106 -9.38 -2.87 -4.28
N PHE A 107 -9.45 -2.21 -5.42
CA PHE A 107 -8.36 -1.41 -5.93
C PHE A 107 -8.86 -0.02 -6.30
N MET A 108 -8.14 1.02 -5.87
CA MET A 108 -8.46 2.40 -6.17
C MET A 108 -7.21 3.13 -6.64
N ASP A 109 -7.35 3.94 -7.70
CA ASP A 109 -6.31 4.82 -8.17
C ASP A 109 -6.55 6.22 -7.61
N CYS A 110 -5.52 6.81 -7.02
CA CYS A 110 -5.57 8.14 -6.42
C CYS A 110 -4.35 8.96 -6.87
N GLY A 111 -4.13 8.94 -8.16
CA GLY A 111 -2.98 9.63 -8.77
C GLY A 111 -3.27 11.05 -9.23
#